data_5a8750315cefecbea13961256b887ca3
#
_entry.id   5a8750315cefecbea13961256b887ca3
#
_cell.length_a   1.000
_cell.length_b   1.000
_cell.length_c   1.000
_cell.angle_alpha   90.00
_cell.angle_beta   90.00
_cell.angle_gamma   90.00
#
_symmetry.space_group_name_H-M   'P 1'
#
loop_
_entity.id
_entity.type
_entity.pdbx_description
1 polymer ?
#
loop_
_entity_poly.entity_id
_entity_poly.type
_entity_poly.pdbx_seq_one_letter_code
_entity_poly.pdbx_strand_id
1 'polypeptide(L)'
;MITLEPTQDGQRITLHGQIQSDSESSNIETGFLLSNDILFENNKTQEKIIAALQGKSFSTQITIPEFDKTYYARAYAVVEGKTKTGKITRIHLNGPYDVPFNAKLVDFGWYESDWFGTFKRANENWIFHTELTWLYVESSSSIGTWFWSEKLGWGWSRKDLWPYIWKNSPEGWVYFFGNQDGTLTFWDYSNSEFLRL
;
A
#
# COMPACT_ATOMS: atom_id res chain seq x y z
N MET A 1 -26.93 -6.27 -6.22
CA MET A 1 -26.09 -5.26 -5.57
C MET A 1 -24.69 -5.34 -6.13
N ILE A 2 -24.12 -4.23 -6.59
CA ILE A 2 -22.74 -4.12 -7.09
C ILE A 2 -22.03 -3.08 -6.23
N THR A 3 -20.82 -3.41 -5.76
CA THR A 3 -19.83 -2.45 -5.29
C THR A 3 -18.96 -2.08 -6.49
N LEU A 4 -18.85 -0.80 -6.80
CA LEU A 4 -17.98 -0.29 -7.85
C LEU A 4 -16.63 0.12 -7.26
N GLU A 5 -15.63 0.31 -8.12
CA GLU A 5 -14.33 0.78 -7.69
C GLU A 5 -14.44 2.17 -7.06
N PRO A 6 -13.81 2.40 -5.90
CA PRO A 6 -13.79 3.70 -5.25
C PRO A 6 -12.93 4.68 -6.04
N THR A 7 -13.26 5.96 -5.93
CA THR A 7 -12.38 7.04 -6.40
C THR A 7 -11.72 7.74 -5.23
N GLN A 8 -10.48 8.16 -5.40
CA GLN A 8 -9.66 8.75 -4.33
C GLN A 8 -9.21 10.17 -4.69
N ASP A 9 -9.30 11.07 -3.72
CA ASP A 9 -8.74 12.42 -3.75
C ASP A 9 -8.11 12.71 -2.38
N GLY A 10 -6.80 12.51 -2.27
CA GLY A 10 -6.09 12.56 -1.00
C GLY A 10 -6.64 11.55 0.01
N GLN A 11 -7.03 12.01 1.21
CA GLN A 11 -7.68 11.16 2.23
C GLN A 11 -9.19 10.94 2.00
N ARG A 12 -9.77 11.61 1.01
CA ARG A 12 -11.18 11.47 0.68
C ARG A 12 -11.37 10.34 -0.30
N ILE A 13 -12.23 9.41 0.07
CA ILE A 13 -12.60 8.26 -0.76
C ILE A 13 -14.08 8.39 -1.09
N THR A 14 -14.43 8.37 -2.35
CA THR A 14 -15.83 8.25 -2.77
C THR A 14 -16.12 6.79 -3.09
N LEU A 15 -17.03 6.21 -2.32
CA LEU A 15 -17.57 4.87 -2.53
C LEU A 15 -18.73 4.94 -3.49
N HIS A 16 -18.80 3.99 -4.43
CA HIS A 16 -19.84 3.92 -5.44
C HIS A 16 -20.55 2.56 -5.40
N GLY A 17 -21.87 2.57 -5.45
CA GLY A 17 -22.69 1.37 -5.43
C GLY A 17 -23.83 1.43 -6.44
N GLN A 18 -24.32 0.26 -6.87
CA GLN A 18 -25.42 0.17 -7.82
C GLN A 18 -26.36 -1.01 -7.49
N ILE A 19 -27.66 -0.78 -7.65
CA ILE A 19 -28.70 -1.83 -7.58
C ILE A 19 -28.93 -2.39 -8.98
N GLN A 20 -28.91 -3.72 -9.11
CA GLN A 20 -29.18 -4.39 -10.39
C GLN A 20 -30.65 -4.70 -10.63
N SER A 21 -31.49 -4.58 -9.61
CA SER A 21 -32.91 -4.95 -9.70
C SER A 21 -33.79 -3.77 -10.10
N ASP A 22 -34.80 -4.04 -10.91
CA ASP A 22 -35.88 -3.09 -11.25
C ASP A 22 -36.99 -3.08 -10.19
N SER A 23 -36.70 -3.43 -8.93
CA SER A 23 -37.71 -3.42 -7.88
C SER A 23 -38.16 -1.98 -7.60
N GLU A 24 -39.41 -1.68 -7.91
CA GLU A 24 -40.13 -0.44 -7.59
C GLU A 24 -40.47 -0.32 -6.10
N SER A 25 -39.69 -0.95 -5.24
CA SER A 25 -39.89 -0.92 -3.80
C SER A 25 -39.59 0.50 -3.28
N SER A 26 -40.60 1.15 -2.71
CA SER A 26 -40.56 2.53 -2.26
C SER A 26 -39.69 2.76 -1.00
N ASN A 27 -39.17 1.72 -0.36
CA ASN A 27 -38.38 1.79 0.87
C ASN A 27 -37.13 0.94 0.77
N ILE A 28 -36.12 1.45 0.05
CA ILE A 28 -34.82 0.82 -0.04
C ILE A 28 -33.81 1.66 0.72
N GLU A 29 -33.25 1.13 1.80
CA GLU A 29 -32.08 1.72 2.43
C GLU A 29 -30.82 1.22 1.70
N THR A 30 -29.92 2.14 1.31
CA THR A 30 -28.66 1.84 0.66
C THR A 30 -27.50 2.47 1.37
N GLY A 31 -26.31 1.91 1.18
CA GLY A 31 -25.09 2.44 1.76
C GLY A 31 -23.90 1.50 1.63
N PHE A 32 -22.94 1.71 2.52
CA PHE A 32 -21.69 0.92 2.53
C PHE A 32 -21.40 0.43 3.94
N LEU A 33 -20.82 -0.75 4.00
CA LEU A 33 -20.17 -1.29 5.19
C LEU A 33 -18.67 -1.09 5.01
N LEU A 34 -18.04 -0.43 5.99
CA LEU A 34 -16.60 -0.19 6.05
C LEU A 34 -16.02 -0.98 7.22
N SER A 35 -14.88 -1.63 7.03
CA SER A 35 -14.20 -2.40 8.09
C SER A 35 -12.70 -2.45 7.83
N ASN A 36 -11.91 -2.63 8.88
CA ASN A 36 -10.50 -3.02 8.76
C ASN A 36 -10.30 -4.55 8.76
N ASP A 37 -11.40 -5.31 8.84
CA ASP A 37 -11.43 -6.76 8.76
C ASP A 37 -12.12 -7.18 7.44
N ILE A 38 -11.41 -7.98 6.62
CA ILE A 38 -11.91 -8.46 5.33
C ILE A 38 -13.15 -9.37 5.47
N LEU A 39 -13.25 -10.09 6.57
CA LEU A 39 -14.38 -11.00 6.81
C LEU A 39 -15.63 -10.28 7.30
N PHE A 40 -15.51 -9.02 7.74
CA PHE A 40 -16.61 -8.26 8.36
C PHE A 40 -17.27 -8.98 9.56
N GLU A 41 -16.52 -9.83 10.25
CA GLU A 41 -17.04 -10.60 11.39
C GLU A 41 -17.02 -9.82 12.69
N ASN A 42 -16.13 -8.85 12.82
CA ASN A 42 -16.02 -8.03 14.00
C ASN A 42 -16.90 -6.78 13.92
N ASN A 43 -18.09 -6.86 14.50
CA ASN A 43 -19.03 -5.74 14.53
C ASN A 43 -18.49 -4.47 15.21
N LYS A 44 -17.42 -4.55 16.01
CA LYS A 44 -16.78 -3.39 16.64
C LYS A 44 -15.93 -2.58 15.66
N THR A 45 -15.49 -3.20 14.56
CA THR A 45 -14.66 -2.57 13.53
C THR A 45 -15.45 -2.27 12.26
N GLN A 46 -16.76 -2.59 12.24
CA GLN A 46 -17.62 -2.36 11.10
C GLN A 46 -18.43 -1.08 11.31
N GLU A 47 -18.28 -0.16 10.37
CA GLU A 47 -19.08 1.06 10.27
C GLU A 47 -20.14 0.94 9.17
N LYS A 48 -21.36 1.31 9.47
CA LYS A 48 -22.47 1.35 8.51
C LYS A 48 -22.69 2.80 8.07
N ILE A 49 -22.50 3.07 6.79
CA ILE A 49 -22.59 4.40 6.19
C ILE A 49 -23.78 4.41 5.24
N ILE A 50 -24.79 5.25 5.54
CA ILE A 50 -25.99 5.37 4.71
C ILE A 50 -25.68 6.31 3.53
N ALA A 51 -26.15 5.94 2.34
CA ALA A 51 -26.04 6.73 1.12
C ALA A 51 -27.37 6.75 0.39
N ALA A 52 -27.82 7.95 0.01
CA ALA A 52 -29.10 8.13 -0.67
C ALA A 52 -29.07 7.52 -2.08
N LEU A 53 -30.11 6.77 -2.42
CA LEU A 53 -30.28 6.19 -3.74
C LEU A 53 -30.70 7.26 -4.74
N GLN A 54 -30.01 7.34 -5.87
CA GLN A 54 -30.32 8.22 -7.00
C GLN A 54 -30.51 7.34 -8.25
N GLY A 55 -31.76 7.10 -8.61
CA GLY A 55 -32.09 6.09 -9.63
C GLY A 55 -31.64 4.68 -9.17
N LYS A 56 -30.66 4.10 -9.87
CA LYS A 56 -30.07 2.79 -9.51
C LYS A 56 -28.72 2.91 -8.83
N SER A 57 -28.18 4.11 -8.69
CA SER A 57 -26.84 4.36 -8.14
C SER A 57 -26.90 5.10 -6.83
N PHE A 58 -25.89 4.91 -6.00
CA PHE A 58 -25.68 5.66 -4.78
C PHE A 58 -24.18 5.81 -4.52
N SER A 59 -23.81 6.90 -3.89
CA SER A 59 -22.42 7.17 -3.53
C SER A 59 -22.35 7.92 -2.20
N THR A 60 -21.22 7.80 -1.53
CA THR A 60 -20.92 8.59 -0.33
C THR A 60 -19.44 8.87 -0.28
N GLN A 61 -19.08 9.99 0.31
CA GLN A 61 -17.69 10.35 0.55
C GLN A 61 -17.35 10.07 2.00
N ILE A 62 -16.23 9.40 2.20
CA ILE A 62 -15.66 9.13 3.51
C ILE A 62 -14.24 9.71 3.59
N THR A 63 -13.78 9.96 4.81
CA THR A 63 -12.39 10.34 5.07
C THR A 63 -11.76 9.21 5.85
N ILE A 64 -10.67 8.66 5.32
CA ILE A 64 -9.88 7.64 6.01
C ILE A 64 -8.88 8.34 6.94
N PRO A 65 -8.97 8.10 8.26
CA PRO A 65 -8.16 8.84 9.23
C PRO A 65 -6.68 8.41 9.25
N GLU A 66 -6.39 7.19 8.82
CA GLU A 66 -5.06 6.61 8.96
C GLU A 66 -4.49 6.19 7.61
N PHE A 67 -3.27 6.67 7.34
CA PHE A 67 -2.49 6.22 6.19
C PHE A 67 -1.87 4.84 6.44
N ASP A 68 -1.46 4.19 5.35
CA ASP A 68 -0.78 2.89 5.33
C ASP A 68 -1.56 1.75 6.02
N LYS A 69 -2.86 1.99 6.26
CA LYS A 69 -3.81 0.96 6.70
C LYS A 69 -4.73 0.53 5.56
N THR A 70 -5.09 -0.73 5.59
CA THR A 70 -6.04 -1.30 4.66
C THR A 70 -7.43 -1.31 5.28
N TYR A 71 -8.39 -0.80 4.53
CA TYR A 71 -9.82 -0.89 4.82
C TYR A 71 -10.52 -1.70 3.73
N TYR A 72 -11.66 -2.23 4.07
CA TYR A 72 -12.50 -2.99 3.17
C TYR A 72 -13.88 -2.35 3.15
N ALA A 73 -14.45 -2.18 1.96
CA ALA A 73 -15.79 -1.66 1.80
C ALA A 73 -16.64 -2.61 0.95
N ARG A 74 -17.93 -2.66 1.22
CA ARG A 74 -18.91 -3.29 0.36
C ARG A 74 -20.22 -2.53 0.38
N ALA A 75 -20.84 -2.40 -0.77
CA ALA A 75 -22.17 -1.81 -0.89
C ALA A 75 -23.20 -2.74 -0.24
N TYR A 76 -24.23 -2.17 0.38
CA TYR A 76 -25.39 -2.92 0.86
C TYR A 76 -26.70 -2.24 0.46
N ALA A 77 -27.76 -3.03 0.39
CA ALA A 77 -29.12 -2.55 0.33
C ALA A 77 -30.03 -3.37 1.26
N VAL A 78 -30.92 -2.72 1.95
CA VAL A 78 -31.99 -3.37 2.72
C VAL A 78 -33.29 -3.19 1.97
N VAL A 79 -33.89 -4.29 1.56
CA VAL A 79 -35.18 -4.36 0.87
C VAL A 79 -36.07 -5.29 1.66
N GLU A 80 -37.23 -4.81 2.12
CA GLU A 80 -38.18 -5.59 2.92
C GLU A 80 -37.53 -6.31 4.11
N GLY A 81 -36.62 -5.61 4.81
CA GLY A 81 -35.91 -6.14 5.97
C GLY A 81 -34.78 -7.13 5.65
N LYS A 82 -34.54 -7.45 4.38
CA LYS A 82 -33.45 -8.34 3.95
C LYS A 82 -32.26 -7.55 3.42
N THR A 83 -31.08 -7.80 3.98
CA THR A 83 -29.85 -7.16 3.54
C THR A 83 -29.22 -7.96 2.39
N LYS A 84 -28.91 -7.26 1.30
CA LYS A 84 -28.09 -7.76 0.18
C LYS A 84 -26.80 -6.96 0.12
N THR A 85 -25.65 -7.62 -0.06
CA THR A 85 -24.33 -6.98 -0.15
C THR A 85 -23.69 -7.22 -1.51
N GLY A 86 -22.86 -6.28 -1.92
CA GLY A 86 -22.00 -6.39 -3.09
C GLY A 86 -20.66 -7.08 -2.77
N LYS A 87 -19.78 -7.16 -3.77
CA LYS A 87 -18.41 -7.64 -3.58
C LYS A 87 -17.65 -6.72 -2.62
N ILE A 88 -16.68 -7.28 -1.92
CA ILE A 88 -15.76 -6.52 -1.10
C ILE A 88 -14.77 -5.82 -2.04
N THR A 89 -14.58 -4.52 -1.82
CA THR A 89 -13.49 -3.75 -2.42
C THR A 89 -12.50 -3.35 -1.34
N ARG A 90 -11.25 -3.27 -1.70
CA ARG A 90 -10.15 -2.92 -0.81
C ARG A 90 -9.77 -1.45 -0.99
N ILE A 91 -9.55 -0.75 0.11
CA ILE A 91 -9.13 0.64 0.15
C ILE A 91 -7.80 0.71 0.89
N HIS A 92 -6.80 1.29 0.28
CA HIS A 92 -5.52 1.54 0.91
C HIS A 92 -5.06 2.95 0.56
N LEU A 93 -4.85 3.78 1.58
CA LEU A 93 -4.30 5.11 1.42
C LEU A 93 -2.83 5.09 1.75
N ASN A 94 -2.02 5.46 0.79
CA ASN A 94 -0.61 5.69 1.04
C ASN A 94 -0.43 7.01 1.80
N GLY A 95 0.50 7.05 2.73
CA GLY A 95 0.83 8.27 3.46
C GLY A 95 1.27 9.40 2.54
N PRO A 96 1.19 10.67 2.99
CA PRO A 96 1.60 11.84 2.23
C PRO A 96 3.12 11.99 2.09
N TYR A 97 3.87 10.94 2.47
CA TYR A 97 5.32 10.92 2.42
C TYR A 97 5.80 10.79 0.98
N ASP A 98 6.86 11.48 0.65
CA ASP A 98 7.56 11.29 -0.62
C ASP A 98 7.90 9.81 -0.78
N VAL A 99 7.51 9.25 -1.90
CA VAL A 99 7.82 7.86 -2.21
C VAL A 99 9.31 7.77 -2.54
N PRO A 100 10.09 6.99 -1.75
CA PRO A 100 11.52 6.90 -1.99
C PRO A 100 11.82 6.31 -3.36
N PHE A 101 13.02 6.59 -3.87
CA PHE A 101 13.54 6.00 -5.10
C PHE A 101 12.76 6.34 -6.38
N ASN A 102 11.94 7.42 -6.38
CA ASN A 102 11.04 7.80 -7.48
C ASN A 102 10.12 6.65 -7.94
N ALA A 103 9.72 5.80 -7.00
CA ALA A 103 8.92 4.63 -7.29
C ALA A 103 7.46 4.98 -7.54
N LYS A 104 6.78 4.13 -8.32
CA LYS A 104 5.35 4.23 -8.62
C LYS A 104 4.59 3.14 -7.90
N LEU A 105 3.40 3.45 -7.41
CA LEU A 105 2.49 2.46 -6.86
C LEU A 105 2.06 1.49 -7.97
N VAL A 106 2.28 0.19 -7.76
CA VAL A 106 1.88 -0.86 -8.71
C VAL A 106 0.77 -1.74 -8.16
N ASP A 107 0.74 -1.96 -6.85
CA ASP A 107 -0.33 -2.70 -6.16
C ASP A 107 -0.32 -2.31 -4.67
N PHE A 108 -1.41 -2.51 -3.97
CA PHE A 108 -1.71 -2.24 -2.55
C PHE A 108 -0.49 -2.09 -1.62
N GLY A 109 0.08 -0.86 -1.60
CA GLY A 109 1.27 -0.54 -0.81
C GLY A 109 2.59 -1.08 -1.38
N TRP A 110 2.55 -1.77 -2.54
CA TRP A 110 3.72 -2.14 -3.31
C TRP A 110 4.08 -1.05 -4.32
N TYR A 111 5.36 -0.76 -4.38
CA TYR A 111 5.95 0.25 -5.26
C TYR A 111 7.03 -0.39 -6.11
N GLU A 112 7.18 0.11 -7.32
CA GLU A 112 8.24 -0.27 -8.25
C GLU A 112 9.05 0.95 -8.63
N SER A 113 10.34 0.90 -8.38
CA SER A 113 11.33 1.85 -8.86
C SER A 113 12.04 1.27 -10.09
N ASP A 114 12.24 2.10 -11.10
CA ASP A 114 12.94 1.73 -12.33
C ASP A 114 14.45 1.43 -12.12
N TRP A 115 14.97 1.67 -10.94
CA TRP A 115 16.38 1.41 -10.62
C TRP A 115 16.60 0.65 -9.32
N PHE A 116 15.78 0.89 -8.28
CA PHE A 116 15.95 0.25 -6.98
C PHE A 116 15.21 -1.09 -6.86
N GLY A 117 14.19 -1.31 -7.70
CA GLY A 117 13.37 -2.52 -7.70
C GLY A 117 12.06 -2.35 -6.95
N THR A 118 11.48 -3.48 -6.55
CA THR A 118 10.15 -3.55 -5.95
C THR A 118 10.21 -3.61 -4.43
N PHE A 119 9.39 -2.81 -3.77
CA PHE A 119 9.28 -2.78 -2.32
C PHE A 119 7.86 -2.46 -1.86
N LYS A 120 7.56 -2.84 -0.63
CA LYS A 120 6.33 -2.48 0.05
C LYS A 120 6.62 -1.49 1.17
N ARG A 121 5.86 -0.42 1.25
CA ARG A 121 5.92 0.46 2.42
C ARG A 121 5.26 -0.21 3.62
N ALA A 122 5.88 -0.04 4.79
CA ALA A 122 5.33 -0.48 6.06
C ALA A 122 4.90 0.75 6.88
N ASN A 123 5.67 1.12 7.90
CA ASN A 123 5.37 2.27 8.75
C ASN A 123 6.43 3.35 8.54
N GLU A 124 6.02 4.62 8.48
CA GLU A 124 6.93 5.76 8.36
C GLU A 124 8.00 5.57 7.29
N ASN A 125 9.24 5.35 7.70
CA ASN A 125 10.40 5.22 6.81
C ASN A 125 10.81 3.76 6.56
N TRP A 126 10.05 2.78 7.06
CA TRP A 126 10.34 1.38 6.83
C TRP A 126 9.73 0.87 5.53
N ILE A 127 10.53 0.15 4.76
CA ILE A 127 10.09 -0.58 3.58
C ILE A 127 10.53 -2.04 3.65
N PHE A 128 9.78 -2.92 3.01
CA PHE A 128 10.20 -4.28 2.73
C PHE A 128 10.56 -4.39 1.25
N HIS A 129 11.84 -4.49 0.95
CA HIS A 129 12.36 -4.67 -0.41
C HIS A 129 12.42 -6.16 -0.77
N THR A 130 12.03 -6.51 -1.99
CA THR A 130 11.93 -7.92 -2.43
C THR A 130 13.25 -8.68 -2.34
N GLU A 131 14.38 -8.00 -2.53
CA GLU A 131 15.71 -8.61 -2.43
C GLU A 131 16.46 -8.24 -1.14
N LEU A 132 16.51 -6.96 -0.80
CA LEU A 132 17.26 -6.47 0.38
C LEU A 132 16.54 -6.67 1.71
N THR A 133 15.28 -7.15 1.69
CA THR A 133 14.43 -7.35 2.86
C THR A 133 14.05 -6.04 3.57
N TRP A 134 14.09 -5.98 4.90
CA TRP A 134 13.69 -4.79 5.65
C TRP A 134 14.75 -3.69 5.59
N LEU A 135 14.31 -2.51 5.16
CA LEU A 135 15.14 -1.30 5.09
C LEU A 135 14.45 -0.15 5.80
N TYR A 136 15.21 0.61 6.54
CA TYR A 136 14.84 1.94 7.00
C TYR A 136 15.41 2.96 6.01
N VAL A 137 14.57 3.81 5.43
CA VAL A 137 14.97 4.83 4.45
C VAL A 137 14.87 6.19 5.10
N GLU A 138 15.99 6.87 5.30
CA GLU A 138 15.99 8.15 6.02
C GLU A 138 15.44 9.28 5.14
N SER A 139 15.98 9.42 3.95
CA SER A 139 15.50 10.42 2.99
C SER A 139 15.86 10.02 1.58
N SER A 140 15.01 10.35 0.66
CA SER A 140 15.26 10.19 -0.78
C SER A 140 15.37 11.57 -1.40
N SER A 141 16.48 11.82 -2.09
CA SER A 141 16.71 13.08 -2.79
C SER A 141 17.25 12.82 -4.20
N SER A 142 17.32 13.85 -5.02
CA SER A 142 17.97 13.76 -6.35
C SER A 142 19.47 13.46 -6.25
N ILE A 143 20.07 13.64 -5.06
CA ILE A 143 21.49 13.39 -4.83
C ILE A 143 21.75 11.93 -4.47
N GLY A 144 20.74 11.22 -3.97
CA GLY A 144 20.82 9.82 -3.54
C GLY A 144 20.00 9.55 -2.29
N THR A 145 20.02 8.32 -1.85
CA THR A 145 19.21 7.84 -0.73
C THR A 145 20.06 7.08 0.27
N TRP A 146 19.94 7.45 1.54
CA TRP A 146 20.46 6.69 2.66
C TRP A 146 19.41 5.67 3.12
N PHE A 147 19.86 4.44 3.32
CA PHE A 147 19.03 3.38 3.88
C PHE A 147 19.85 2.52 4.84
N TRP A 148 19.16 1.93 5.79
CA TRP A 148 19.75 1.04 6.77
C TRP A 148 19.10 -0.34 6.73
N SER A 149 19.88 -1.38 6.90
CA SER A 149 19.40 -2.74 7.16
C SER A 149 20.19 -3.40 8.27
N GLU A 150 19.58 -4.38 8.93
CA GLU A 150 20.26 -5.14 9.99
C GLU A 150 21.54 -5.83 9.49
N LYS A 151 21.51 -6.32 8.26
CA LYS A 151 22.61 -7.07 7.67
C LYS A 151 23.76 -6.18 7.14
N LEU A 152 23.43 -5.09 6.48
CA LEU A 152 24.43 -4.21 5.82
C LEU A 152 24.86 -3.01 6.67
N GLY A 153 24.01 -2.60 7.64
CA GLY A 153 24.14 -1.31 8.30
C GLY A 153 23.67 -0.17 7.39
N TRP A 154 24.20 1.04 7.61
CA TRP A 154 23.91 2.20 6.77
C TRP A 154 24.57 2.08 5.41
N GLY A 155 23.77 2.17 4.36
CA GLY A 155 24.19 2.22 2.97
C GLY A 155 23.63 3.45 2.26
N TRP A 156 24.32 3.91 1.24
CA TRP A 156 23.89 4.97 0.36
C TRP A 156 24.07 4.57 -1.10
N SER A 157 23.08 4.93 -1.92
CA SER A 157 23.16 4.75 -3.37
C SER A 157 22.30 5.78 -4.10
N ARG A 158 22.37 5.79 -5.42
CA ARG A 158 21.54 6.59 -6.32
C ARG A 158 21.37 5.88 -7.67
N LYS A 159 20.45 6.37 -8.47
CA LYS A 159 20.03 5.73 -9.72
C LYS A 159 21.18 5.34 -10.66
N ASP A 160 22.11 6.24 -10.85
CA ASP A 160 23.25 6.06 -11.78
C ASP A 160 24.43 5.27 -11.20
N LEU A 161 24.37 4.92 -9.93
CA LEU A 161 25.37 4.08 -9.25
C LEU A 161 24.86 2.69 -8.94
N TRP A 162 23.54 2.53 -8.76
CA TRP A 162 22.97 1.23 -8.46
C TRP A 162 23.40 0.15 -9.46
N PRO A 163 23.82 -1.05 -9.02
CA PRO A 163 23.72 -1.62 -7.68
C PRO A 163 24.96 -1.44 -6.79
N TYR A 164 25.78 -0.41 -7.03
CA TYR A 164 26.84 -0.02 -6.10
C TYR A 164 26.24 0.68 -4.90
N ILE A 165 26.69 0.29 -3.70
CA ILE A 165 26.25 0.84 -2.42
C ILE A 165 27.48 1.29 -1.64
N TRP A 166 27.48 2.53 -1.18
CA TRP A 166 28.45 3.00 -0.20
C TRP A 166 28.05 2.54 1.17
N LYS A 167 28.88 1.77 1.85
CA LYS A 167 28.74 1.39 3.26
C LYS A 167 29.34 2.46 4.15
N ASN A 168 28.64 2.83 5.21
CA ASN A 168 29.13 3.83 6.17
C ASN A 168 30.05 3.23 7.25
N SER A 169 29.90 1.93 7.55
CA SER A 169 30.73 1.28 8.56
C SER A 169 30.90 -0.23 8.28
N PRO A 170 32.11 -0.73 8.07
CA PRO A 170 33.31 0.02 7.69
C PRO A 170 33.07 0.78 6.37
N GLU A 171 33.69 1.93 6.21
CA GLU A 171 33.54 2.75 5.00
C GLU A 171 34.08 2.02 3.78
N GLY A 172 33.30 2.00 2.71
CA GLY A 172 33.71 1.35 1.47
C GLY A 172 32.56 1.08 0.51
N TRP A 173 32.92 0.83 -0.74
CA TRP A 173 31.97 0.45 -1.77
C TRP A 173 31.72 -1.05 -1.78
N VAL A 174 30.46 -1.43 -1.94
CA VAL A 174 30.07 -2.80 -2.25
C VAL A 174 29.22 -2.83 -3.50
N TYR A 175 29.28 -3.91 -4.25
CA TYR A 175 28.40 -4.19 -5.39
C TYR A 175 27.41 -5.27 -4.98
N PHE A 176 26.12 -5.00 -5.10
CA PHE A 176 25.06 -5.94 -4.78
C PHE A 176 24.77 -6.86 -5.97
N PHE A 177 24.92 -8.17 -5.78
CA PHE A 177 24.62 -9.18 -6.79
C PHE A 177 23.19 -9.71 -6.72
N GLY A 178 22.57 -9.68 -5.57
CA GLY A 178 21.21 -10.17 -5.35
C GLY A 178 21.07 -10.96 -4.04
N ASN A 179 19.88 -11.51 -3.88
CA ASN A 179 19.49 -12.36 -2.77
C ASN A 179 19.19 -13.77 -3.29
N GLN A 180 19.89 -14.76 -2.76
CA GLN A 180 19.62 -16.16 -3.05
C GLN A 180 19.29 -16.87 -1.75
N ASP A 181 18.06 -17.37 -1.65
CA ASP A 181 17.56 -18.11 -0.47
C ASP A 181 17.80 -17.40 0.88
N GLY A 182 17.62 -16.07 0.90
CA GLY A 182 17.81 -15.24 2.08
C GLY A 182 19.25 -14.78 2.32
N THR A 183 20.20 -15.21 1.50
CA THR A 183 21.60 -14.79 1.56
C THR A 183 21.85 -13.63 0.60
N LEU A 184 22.14 -12.46 1.14
CA LEU A 184 22.55 -11.29 0.37
C LEU A 184 24.01 -11.44 -0.05
N THR A 185 24.30 -11.31 -1.32
CA THR A 185 25.67 -11.43 -1.85
C THR A 185 26.16 -10.09 -2.37
N PHE A 186 27.32 -9.67 -1.88
CA PHE A 186 28.00 -8.44 -2.30
C PHE A 186 29.45 -8.74 -2.67
N TRP A 187 30.03 -7.87 -3.49
CA TRP A 187 31.48 -7.75 -3.64
C TRP A 187 31.97 -6.55 -2.85
N ASP A 188 32.85 -6.75 -1.90
CA ASP A 188 33.45 -5.69 -1.09
C ASP A 188 34.76 -5.24 -1.76
N TYR A 189 34.77 -4.01 -2.25
CA TYR A 189 35.95 -3.46 -2.94
C TYR A 189 37.10 -3.11 -1.99
N SER A 190 36.78 -2.87 -0.71
CA SER A 190 37.81 -2.53 0.29
C SER A 190 38.67 -3.75 0.64
N ASN A 191 38.05 -4.92 0.70
CA ASN A 191 38.71 -6.18 1.06
C ASN A 191 38.98 -7.09 -0.15
N SER A 192 38.43 -6.74 -1.32
CA SER A 192 38.52 -7.57 -2.55
C SER A 192 38.00 -8.98 -2.35
N GLU A 193 36.84 -9.11 -1.69
CA GLU A 193 36.21 -10.40 -1.38
C GLU A 193 34.70 -10.39 -1.50
N PHE A 194 34.09 -11.57 -1.57
CA PHE A 194 32.65 -11.72 -1.47
C PHE A 194 32.18 -11.62 -0.02
N LEU A 195 31.26 -10.71 0.24
CA LEU A 195 30.52 -10.60 1.49
C LEU A 195 29.17 -11.27 1.33
N ARG A 196 28.88 -12.28 2.15
CA ARG A 196 27.60 -12.98 2.21
C ARG A 196 26.95 -12.76 3.57
N LEU A 197 25.72 -12.21 3.58
CA LEU A 197 25.02 -11.75 4.78
C LEU A 197 23.66 -12.45 4.95
#